data_9768b6f201c916933efff8c4146358d0
#
_entry.id   9768b6f201c916933efff8c4146358d0
#
_cell.length_a   1.000
_cell.length_b   1.000
_cell.length_c   1.000
_cell.angle_alpha   90.00
_cell.angle_beta   90.00
_cell.angle_gamma   90.00
#
_symmetry.space_group_name_H-M   'P 1'
#
loop_
_entity.id
_entity.type
_entity.pdbx_description
1 polymer ?
#
loop_
_entity_poly.entity_id
_entity_poly.type
_entity_poly.pdbx_seq_one_letter_code
_entity_poly.pdbx_strand_id
1 'polypeptide(L)'
;MPETAQNAPEEPTARRKASGKGKGSPATKNHAEAHKKKIGAPKGSGSKYTDDIADRICDLVSNGVNLRRVCRMEGMPAWRTVYDWVVARPDFAARLARARDMGYDALAEEALEISNTPVMGQKQVMGDKATYTTVEDMLGHRKLQIETRLKLLACWDPRRYGNKVQLGGDADNPIKVEAEVQAEKLLGAMLKNVELRSQADAHE
;
A
#
# COMPACT_ATOMS: atom_id res chain seq x y z
N MET A 1 -10.82 66.99 16.89
CA MET A 1 -9.81 67.63 17.74
C MET A 1 -9.76 66.90 19.05
N PRO A 2 -8.60 66.65 19.63
CA PRO A 2 -7.28 66.15 19.18
C PRO A 2 -6.95 64.81 19.88
N GLU A 3 -5.91 64.09 19.82
CA GLU A 3 -4.46 64.31 19.69
C GLU A 3 -3.74 62.98 19.59
N THR A 4 -2.91 62.89 18.65
CA THR A 4 -1.45 62.57 18.63
C THR A 4 -0.82 61.71 19.73
N ALA A 5 -0.12 60.64 19.29
CA ALA A 5 1.25 60.27 19.60
C ALA A 5 1.60 59.00 18.78
N GLN A 6 2.28 59.05 17.70
CA GLN A 6 3.75 58.99 17.47
C GLN A 6 4.50 58.08 18.46
N ASN A 7 4.96 56.95 17.94
CA ASN A 7 6.33 56.53 18.18
C ASN A 7 6.81 55.58 17.03
N ALA A 8 7.77 56.09 16.31
CA ALA A 8 8.55 55.38 15.31
C ALA A 8 9.93 55.00 15.93
N PRO A 9 10.86 54.46 15.18
CA PRO A 9 11.53 53.17 15.38
C PRO A 9 12.95 53.34 15.92
N GLU A 10 13.53 52.27 16.46
CA GLU A 10 14.98 52.23 16.68
C GLU A 10 15.55 50.89 16.12
N GLU A 11 16.32 51.01 15.04
CA GLU A 11 17.46 50.13 14.80
C GLU A 11 18.61 50.47 15.78
N PRO A 12 19.45 49.49 16.12
CA PRO A 12 20.86 49.75 15.90
C PRO A 12 21.67 48.56 15.33
N THR A 13 22.35 48.90 14.31
CA THR A 13 23.64 48.36 13.85
C THR A 13 24.58 48.00 14.99
N ALA A 14 25.23 46.84 14.94
CA ALA A 14 26.66 46.68 15.26
C ALA A 14 27.24 45.36 14.77
N ARG A 15 28.05 45.52 13.77
CA ARG A 15 29.03 44.60 13.20
C ARG A 15 30.18 44.39 14.18
N ARG A 16 30.49 43.17 14.61
CA ARG A 16 31.79 42.84 15.19
C ARG A 16 32.38 41.59 14.56
N LYS A 17 33.37 41.77 13.75
CA LYS A 17 34.41 40.79 13.38
C LYS A 17 35.28 40.54 14.58
N ALA A 18 35.53 39.29 14.94
CA ALA A 18 36.74 38.91 15.67
C ALA A 18 37.17 37.51 15.23
N SER A 19 38.30 37.46 14.61
CA SER A 19 39.15 36.31 14.34
C SER A 19 39.63 35.70 15.66
N GLY A 20 39.57 34.38 15.79
CA GLY A 20 40.15 33.65 16.90
C GLY A 20 40.57 32.26 16.49
N LYS A 21 41.85 32.11 16.15
CA LYS A 21 42.59 30.85 16.05
C LYS A 21 42.63 30.20 17.43
N GLY A 22 42.33 28.92 17.56
CA GLY A 22 42.60 28.27 18.83
C GLY A 22 42.17 26.81 18.93
N LYS A 23 43.11 25.93 18.69
CA LYS A 23 43.39 24.67 19.37
C LYS A 23 42.35 23.55 19.34
N GLY A 24 42.81 22.42 18.76
CA GLY A 24 42.16 21.13 18.78
C GLY A 24 41.75 20.67 20.16
N SER A 25 40.55 20.12 20.22
CA SER A 25 40.06 19.32 21.34
C SER A 25 40.18 17.84 21.01
N PRO A 26 40.50 17.00 21.98
CA PRO A 26 40.82 15.59 21.78
C PRO A 26 39.57 14.81 21.38
N ALA A 27 39.78 13.85 20.49
CA ALA A 27 38.80 12.87 20.05
C ALA A 27 38.14 12.19 21.24
N THR A 28 36.90 12.45 21.49
CA THR A 28 36.03 11.64 22.36
C THR A 28 35.65 10.35 21.64
N LYS A 29 36.45 9.33 21.87
CA LYS A 29 36.18 7.93 21.57
C LYS A 29 35.13 7.40 22.55
N ASN A 30 33.88 7.80 22.48
CA ASN A 30 32.84 7.19 23.34
C ASN A 30 31.43 7.37 22.79
N HIS A 31 31.24 7.27 21.46
CA HIS A 31 29.88 7.28 20.89
C HIS A 31 29.51 6.03 20.06
N ALA A 32 30.30 4.96 20.15
CA ALA A 32 30.06 3.75 19.35
C ALA A 32 29.42 2.57 20.10
N GLU A 33 29.12 2.68 21.41
CA GLU A 33 28.59 1.53 22.16
C GLU A 33 27.17 1.64 22.72
N ALA A 34 26.45 2.72 22.48
CA ALA A 34 25.12 2.94 23.08
C ALA A 34 23.92 2.53 22.21
N HIS A 35 24.07 1.99 21.02
CA HIS A 35 22.95 1.64 20.13
C HIS A 35 22.86 0.17 19.69
N LYS A 36 23.39 -0.75 20.47
CA LYS A 36 22.95 -2.16 20.38
C LYS A 36 21.81 -2.44 21.35
N LYS A 37 20.73 -1.65 21.29
CA LYS A 37 19.43 -2.14 21.78
C LYS A 37 19.02 -3.26 20.87
N LYS A 38 19.04 -4.49 21.41
CA LYS A 38 18.48 -5.68 20.79
C LYS A 38 17.05 -5.38 20.36
N ILE A 39 16.85 -5.07 19.07
CA ILE A 39 15.54 -5.04 18.44
C ILE A 39 15.15 -6.49 18.22
N GLY A 40 14.59 -7.11 19.25
CA GLY A 40 14.06 -8.44 19.23
C GLY A 40 13.29 -8.63 20.52
N ALA A 41 11.98 -8.84 20.43
CA ALA A 41 11.21 -9.27 21.58
C ALA A 41 11.86 -10.53 22.16
N PRO A 42 11.88 -10.71 23.51
CA PRO A 42 12.45 -11.89 24.12
C PRO A 42 11.85 -13.15 23.51
N LYS A 43 12.69 -14.13 23.17
CA LYS A 43 12.23 -15.45 22.70
C LYS A 43 11.26 -16.01 23.75
N GLY A 44 9.97 -16.05 23.45
CA GLY A 44 8.93 -16.57 24.34
C GLY A 44 7.72 -15.65 24.57
N SER A 45 7.75 -14.38 24.15
CA SER A 45 6.59 -13.50 24.19
C SER A 45 5.73 -13.54 22.92
N GLY A 46 5.83 -14.62 22.14
CA GLY A 46 4.92 -14.86 21.03
C GLY A 46 3.50 -14.98 21.56
N SER A 47 2.60 -14.12 21.14
CA SER A 47 1.18 -14.20 21.46
C SER A 47 0.72 -15.63 21.14
N LYS A 48 0.19 -16.35 22.15
CA LYS A 48 -0.37 -17.70 21.93
C LYS A 48 -1.57 -17.57 21.01
N TYR A 49 -1.70 -18.49 20.06
CA TYR A 49 -2.91 -18.59 19.25
C TYR A 49 -4.09 -18.90 20.16
N THR A 50 -5.15 -18.12 20.06
CA THR A 50 -6.48 -18.39 20.60
C THR A 50 -7.50 -18.12 19.51
N ASP A 51 -8.61 -18.84 19.53
CA ASP A 51 -9.68 -18.63 18.54
C ASP A 51 -10.28 -17.23 18.66
N ASP A 52 -10.39 -16.68 19.87
CA ASP A 52 -10.86 -15.32 20.11
C ASP A 52 -9.99 -14.26 19.40
N ILE A 53 -8.67 -14.41 19.46
CA ILE A 53 -7.75 -13.49 18.78
C ILE A 53 -7.86 -13.67 17.26
N ALA A 54 -7.97 -14.92 16.79
CA ALA A 54 -8.13 -15.23 15.39
C ALA A 54 -9.45 -14.66 14.82
N ASP A 55 -10.54 -14.81 15.55
CA ASP A 55 -11.85 -14.25 15.18
C ASP A 55 -11.79 -12.74 15.13
N ARG A 56 -11.26 -12.10 16.15
CA ARG A 56 -11.09 -10.65 16.19
C ARG A 56 -10.22 -10.12 15.03
N ILE A 57 -9.18 -10.84 14.65
CA ILE A 57 -8.36 -10.48 13.46
C ILE A 57 -9.21 -10.57 12.20
N CYS A 58 -9.96 -11.68 12.02
CA CYS A 58 -10.81 -11.85 10.85
C CYS A 58 -11.92 -10.79 10.79
N ASP A 59 -12.56 -10.47 11.89
CA ASP A 59 -13.61 -9.45 11.96
C ASP A 59 -13.08 -8.06 11.56
N LEU A 60 -11.91 -7.65 12.09
CA LEU A 60 -11.32 -6.38 11.73
C LEU A 60 -10.87 -6.32 10.27
N VAL A 61 -10.33 -7.41 9.75
CA VAL A 61 -9.91 -7.50 8.35
C VAL A 61 -11.12 -7.49 7.41
N SER A 62 -12.23 -8.17 7.75
CA SER A 62 -13.46 -8.15 6.97
C SER A 62 -14.11 -6.76 6.90
N ASN A 63 -13.88 -5.91 7.90
CA ASN A 63 -14.29 -4.51 7.90
C ASN A 63 -13.28 -3.58 7.17
N GLY A 64 -12.40 -4.10 6.34
CA GLY A 64 -11.46 -3.31 5.54
C GLY A 64 -10.23 -2.79 6.29
N VAL A 65 -10.05 -3.15 7.58
CA VAL A 65 -8.87 -2.74 8.34
C VAL A 65 -7.67 -3.56 7.89
N ASN A 66 -6.61 -2.91 7.42
CA ASN A 66 -5.42 -3.64 6.99
C ASN A 66 -4.74 -4.39 8.17
N LEU A 67 -4.21 -5.57 7.89
CA LEU A 67 -3.63 -6.46 8.89
C LEU A 67 -2.52 -5.82 9.72
N ARG A 68 -1.71 -4.93 9.13
CA ARG A 68 -0.66 -4.22 9.89
C ARG A 68 -1.23 -3.25 10.92
N ARG A 69 -2.38 -2.64 10.64
CA ARG A 69 -3.07 -1.79 11.60
C ARG A 69 -3.67 -2.62 12.73
N VAL A 70 -4.30 -3.75 12.39
CA VAL A 70 -4.81 -4.71 13.39
C VAL A 70 -3.69 -5.15 14.35
N CYS A 71 -2.54 -5.54 13.83
CA CYS A 71 -1.40 -6.01 14.63
C CYS A 71 -0.73 -4.91 15.50
N ARG A 72 -1.11 -3.64 15.33
CA ARG A 72 -0.66 -2.53 16.20
C ARG A 72 -1.62 -2.25 17.35
N MET A 73 -2.80 -2.86 17.36
CA MET A 73 -3.77 -2.68 18.43
C MET A 73 -3.34 -3.46 19.67
N GLU A 74 -3.76 -2.97 20.82
CA GLU A 74 -3.47 -3.61 22.10
C GLU A 74 -4.04 -5.03 22.16
N GLY A 75 -3.27 -5.97 22.68
CA GLY A 75 -3.64 -7.38 22.78
C GLY A 75 -3.53 -8.19 21.49
N MET A 76 -3.11 -7.57 20.38
CA MET A 76 -2.94 -8.25 19.11
C MET A 76 -1.53 -8.79 18.90
N PRO A 77 -1.38 -9.92 18.20
CA PRO A 77 -0.09 -10.51 17.86
C PRO A 77 0.68 -9.64 16.85
N ALA A 78 2.01 -9.79 16.83
CA ALA A 78 2.81 -9.21 15.78
C ALA A 78 2.40 -9.77 14.40
N TRP A 79 2.47 -8.95 13.35
CA TRP A 79 2.08 -9.36 11.99
C TRP A 79 2.79 -10.64 11.52
N ARG A 80 4.06 -10.83 11.89
CA ARG A 80 4.83 -12.03 11.57
C ARG A 80 4.21 -13.27 12.21
N THR A 81 3.81 -13.18 13.47
CA THR A 81 3.15 -14.27 14.20
C THR A 81 1.84 -14.68 13.51
N VAL A 82 1.09 -13.72 12.97
CA VAL A 82 -0.13 -14.02 12.20
C VAL A 82 0.19 -14.83 10.94
N TYR A 83 1.26 -14.49 10.22
CA TYR A 83 1.70 -15.27 9.05
C TYR A 83 2.23 -16.66 9.44
N ASP A 84 2.92 -16.77 10.57
CA ASP A 84 3.33 -18.07 11.09
C ASP A 84 2.10 -18.94 11.41
N TRP A 85 1.01 -18.34 11.94
CA TRP A 85 -0.27 -19.04 12.15
C TRP A 85 -0.95 -19.44 10.85
N VAL A 86 -0.91 -18.60 9.82
CA VAL A 86 -1.46 -18.94 8.50
C VAL A 86 -0.79 -20.17 7.91
N VAL A 87 0.52 -20.28 8.07
CA VAL A 87 1.28 -21.49 7.62
C VAL A 87 0.97 -22.71 8.45
N ALA A 88 0.87 -22.54 9.78
CA ALA A 88 0.69 -23.65 10.71
C ALA A 88 -0.75 -24.17 10.82
N ARG A 89 -1.76 -23.38 10.40
CA ARG A 89 -3.20 -23.65 10.61
C ARG A 89 -4.02 -23.37 9.35
N PRO A 90 -4.32 -24.40 8.55
CA PRO A 90 -5.11 -24.26 7.31
C PRO A 90 -6.49 -23.63 7.53
N ASP A 91 -7.15 -23.95 8.65
CA ASP A 91 -8.47 -23.41 9.00
C ASP A 91 -8.41 -21.90 9.19
N PHE A 92 -7.42 -21.41 9.93
CA PHE A 92 -7.21 -19.98 10.10
C PHE A 92 -6.84 -19.31 8.78
N ALA A 93 -6.01 -19.94 7.94
CA ALA A 93 -5.67 -19.45 6.62
C ALA A 93 -6.92 -19.24 5.74
N ALA A 94 -7.84 -20.23 5.72
CA ALA A 94 -9.08 -20.13 4.96
C ALA A 94 -10.01 -19.03 5.50
N ARG A 95 -10.11 -18.89 6.82
CA ARG A 95 -10.92 -17.83 7.47
C ARG A 95 -10.36 -16.44 7.16
N LEU A 96 -9.04 -16.26 7.24
CA LEU A 96 -8.38 -14.99 6.95
C LEU A 96 -8.48 -14.64 5.45
N ALA A 97 -8.46 -15.62 4.55
CA ALA A 97 -8.68 -15.39 3.12
C ALA A 97 -10.09 -14.84 2.87
N ARG A 98 -11.12 -15.49 3.42
CA ARG A 98 -12.51 -15.00 3.31
C ARG A 98 -12.69 -13.62 3.92
N ALA A 99 -12.06 -13.35 5.07
CA ALA A 99 -12.10 -12.04 5.70
C ALA A 99 -11.47 -10.95 4.82
N ARG A 100 -10.42 -11.27 4.07
CA ARG A 100 -9.83 -10.35 3.08
C ARG A 100 -10.76 -10.07 1.92
N ASP A 101 -11.42 -11.11 1.39
CA ASP A 101 -12.37 -10.95 0.29
C ASP A 101 -13.53 -10.02 0.70
N MET A 102 -14.08 -10.20 1.91
CA MET A 102 -15.09 -9.30 2.48
C MET A 102 -14.52 -7.88 2.71
N GLY A 103 -13.27 -7.78 3.16
CA GLY A 103 -12.60 -6.49 3.37
C GLY A 103 -12.39 -5.71 2.08
N TYR A 104 -12.29 -6.37 0.93
CA TYR A 104 -12.24 -5.69 -0.37
C TYR A 104 -13.59 -5.05 -0.71
N ASP A 105 -14.70 -5.74 -0.42
CA ASP A 105 -16.04 -5.17 -0.59
C ASP A 105 -16.23 -3.96 0.33
N ALA A 106 -15.84 -4.06 1.60
CA ALA A 106 -15.91 -2.95 2.55
C ALA A 106 -15.09 -1.72 2.07
N LEU A 107 -13.91 -1.92 1.48
CA LEU A 107 -13.10 -0.84 0.91
C LEU A 107 -13.75 -0.21 -0.34
N ALA A 108 -14.46 -1.00 -1.14
CA ALA A 108 -15.21 -0.49 -2.29
C ALA A 108 -16.41 0.37 -1.84
N GLU A 109 -17.14 -0.10 -0.82
CA GLU A 109 -18.24 0.65 -0.21
C GLU A 109 -17.75 1.94 0.44
N GLU A 110 -16.61 1.92 1.16
CA GLU A 110 -16.00 3.12 1.72
C GLU A 110 -15.61 4.14 0.62
N ALA A 111 -15.13 3.68 -0.54
CA ALA A 111 -14.84 4.56 -1.66
C ALA A 111 -16.11 5.25 -2.18
N LEU A 112 -17.24 4.54 -2.21
CA LEU A 112 -18.53 5.08 -2.58
C LEU A 112 -19.04 6.08 -1.54
N GLU A 113 -18.90 5.79 -0.26
CA GLU A 113 -19.27 6.69 0.83
C GLU A 113 -18.46 7.99 0.79
N ILE A 114 -17.15 7.92 0.58
CA ILE A 114 -16.30 9.10 0.38
C ILE A 114 -16.77 9.93 -0.82
N SER A 115 -17.22 9.27 -1.89
CA SER A 115 -17.75 9.95 -3.07
C SER A 115 -19.03 10.75 -2.76
N ASN A 116 -19.89 10.22 -1.91
CA ASN A 116 -21.19 10.82 -1.58
C ASN A 116 -21.11 11.86 -0.45
N THR A 117 -20.04 11.85 0.35
CA THR A 117 -19.92 12.69 1.54
C THR A 117 -18.94 13.84 1.29
N PRO A 118 -19.40 15.10 1.15
CA PRO A 118 -18.51 16.24 1.01
C PRO A 118 -17.72 16.48 2.31
N VAL A 119 -16.44 16.81 2.18
CA VAL A 119 -15.54 17.11 3.30
C VAL A 119 -15.06 18.54 3.17
N MET A 120 -15.55 19.43 4.03
CA MET A 120 -15.15 20.83 4.02
C MET A 120 -13.75 21.02 4.60
N GLY A 121 -12.90 21.70 3.87
CA GLY A 121 -11.53 22.02 4.27
C GLY A 121 -11.24 23.50 4.10
N GLN A 122 -10.16 23.96 4.75
CA GLN A 122 -9.70 25.34 4.66
C GLN A 122 -8.43 25.40 3.81
N LYS A 123 -8.45 26.27 2.80
CA LYS A 123 -7.31 26.55 1.95
C LYS A 123 -6.88 28.00 2.15
N GLN A 124 -5.64 28.18 2.56
CA GLN A 124 -5.04 29.50 2.60
C GLN A 124 -4.39 29.82 1.27
N VAL A 125 -4.80 30.93 0.68
CA VAL A 125 -4.22 31.44 -0.56
C VAL A 125 -3.46 32.71 -0.24
N MET A 126 -2.15 32.68 -0.47
CA MET A 126 -1.28 33.85 -0.32
C MET A 126 -1.32 34.64 -1.62
N GLY A 127 -1.96 35.80 -1.58
CA GLY A 127 -1.90 36.77 -2.66
C GLY A 127 -0.82 37.83 -2.37
N ASP A 128 -0.45 38.61 -3.40
CA ASP A 128 0.60 39.62 -3.28
C ASP A 128 0.33 40.72 -2.24
N LYS A 129 -0.95 40.95 -1.91
CA LYS A 129 -1.35 42.02 -0.98
C LYS A 129 -2.09 41.56 0.26
N ALA A 130 -2.58 40.31 0.27
CA ALA A 130 -3.32 39.76 1.41
C ALA A 130 -3.37 38.23 1.34
N THR A 131 -3.41 37.59 2.51
CA THR A 131 -3.71 36.18 2.65
C THR A 131 -5.20 36.03 2.95
N TYR A 132 -5.89 35.22 2.19
CA TYR A 132 -7.30 34.90 2.44
C TYR A 132 -7.50 33.40 2.60
N THR A 133 -8.47 33.04 3.44
CA THR A 133 -8.82 31.64 3.69
C THR A 133 -10.13 31.34 2.98
N THR A 134 -10.11 30.37 2.10
CA THR A 134 -11.30 29.84 1.42
C THR A 134 -11.71 28.54 2.08
N VAL A 135 -13.01 28.38 2.34
CA VAL A 135 -13.59 27.12 2.81
C VAL A 135 -14.30 26.48 1.64
N GLU A 136 -13.82 25.31 1.22
CA GLU A 136 -14.35 24.59 0.06
C GLU A 136 -14.28 23.08 0.27
N ASP A 137 -15.02 22.29 -0.52
CA ASP A 137 -14.93 20.83 -0.48
C ASP A 137 -13.53 20.38 -0.91
N MET A 138 -12.95 19.46 -0.16
CA MET A 138 -11.63 18.89 -0.43
C MET A 138 -11.66 17.84 -1.56
N LEU A 139 -12.20 18.21 -2.71
CA LEU A 139 -12.38 17.35 -3.89
C LEU A 139 -11.10 16.62 -4.29
N GLY A 140 -9.95 17.30 -4.29
CA GLY A 140 -8.66 16.70 -4.65
C GLY A 140 -8.25 15.59 -3.70
N HIS A 141 -8.44 15.77 -2.40
CA HIS A 141 -8.14 14.77 -1.38
C HIS A 141 -9.09 13.56 -1.48
N ARG A 142 -10.39 13.82 -1.61
CA ARG A 142 -11.41 12.77 -1.80
C ARG A 142 -11.16 11.95 -3.06
N LYS A 143 -10.87 12.62 -4.18
CA LYS A 143 -10.50 11.97 -5.43
C LYS A 143 -9.30 11.04 -5.25
N LEU A 144 -8.23 11.52 -4.60
CA LEU A 144 -7.05 10.70 -4.31
C LEU A 144 -7.37 9.47 -3.45
N GLN A 145 -8.22 9.63 -2.43
CA GLN A 145 -8.66 8.52 -1.58
C GLN A 145 -9.42 7.45 -2.37
N ILE A 146 -10.37 7.87 -3.22
CA ILE A 146 -11.16 6.97 -4.06
C ILE A 146 -10.26 6.26 -5.08
N GLU A 147 -9.46 7.01 -5.84
CA GLU A 147 -8.58 6.44 -6.85
C GLU A 147 -7.58 5.44 -6.27
N THR A 148 -7.02 5.73 -5.09
CA THR A 148 -6.09 4.82 -4.42
C THR A 148 -6.78 3.51 -4.05
N ARG A 149 -7.99 3.55 -3.49
CA ARG A 149 -8.76 2.35 -3.15
C ARG A 149 -9.09 1.52 -4.39
N LEU A 150 -9.62 2.16 -5.43
CA LEU A 150 -9.98 1.45 -6.68
C LEU A 150 -8.76 0.82 -7.36
N LYS A 151 -7.62 1.51 -7.40
CA LYS A 151 -6.38 0.94 -7.95
C LYS A 151 -5.88 -0.25 -7.15
N LEU A 152 -5.93 -0.18 -5.82
CA LEU A 152 -5.54 -1.30 -4.96
C LEU A 152 -6.48 -2.49 -5.13
N LEU A 153 -7.80 -2.26 -5.17
CA LEU A 153 -8.81 -3.30 -5.40
C LEU A 153 -8.62 -3.99 -6.75
N ALA A 154 -8.34 -3.22 -7.81
CA ALA A 154 -8.06 -3.77 -9.14
C ALA A 154 -6.79 -4.65 -9.17
N CYS A 155 -5.79 -4.35 -8.31
CA CYS A 155 -4.58 -5.18 -8.18
C CYS A 155 -4.80 -6.42 -7.31
N TRP A 156 -5.58 -6.31 -6.22
CA TRP A 156 -5.78 -7.39 -5.24
C TRP A 156 -6.82 -8.42 -5.71
N ASP A 157 -7.91 -7.95 -6.31
CA ASP A 157 -8.92 -8.80 -6.93
C ASP A 157 -9.26 -8.31 -8.35
N PRO A 158 -8.40 -8.62 -9.33
CA PRO A 158 -8.59 -8.20 -10.71
C PRO A 158 -9.82 -8.84 -11.37
N ARG A 159 -10.31 -9.96 -10.84
CA ARG A 159 -11.51 -10.63 -11.38
C ARG A 159 -12.78 -9.82 -11.12
N ARG A 160 -12.87 -9.16 -9.97
CA ARG A 160 -14.04 -8.38 -9.54
C ARG A 160 -13.91 -6.90 -9.87
N TYR A 161 -12.73 -6.30 -9.65
CA TYR A 161 -12.49 -4.86 -9.71
C TYR A 161 -11.53 -4.44 -10.83
N GLY A 162 -10.94 -5.39 -11.55
CA GLY A 162 -10.03 -5.10 -12.65
C GLY A 162 -10.76 -4.62 -13.91
N ASN A 163 -10.08 -3.82 -14.71
CA ASN A 163 -10.56 -3.43 -16.04
C ASN A 163 -10.56 -4.67 -16.94
N LYS A 164 -11.75 -5.12 -17.34
CA LYS A 164 -11.89 -6.21 -18.31
C LYS A 164 -11.74 -5.64 -19.71
N VAL A 165 -10.65 -5.96 -20.38
CA VAL A 165 -10.48 -5.71 -21.82
C VAL A 165 -10.93 -6.95 -22.55
N GLN A 166 -12.05 -6.87 -23.26
CA GLN A 166 -12.47 -7.92 -24.20
C GLN A 166 -11.77 -7.65 -25.53
N LEU A 167 -10.83 -8.51 -25.89
CA LEU A 167 -10.23 -8.53 -27.20
C LEU A 167 -11.13 -9.38 -28.10
N GLY A 168 -12.03 -8.72 -28.82
CA GLY A 168 -12.85 -9.38 -29.85
C GLY A 168 -12.18 -9.23 -31.21
N GLY A 169 -11.96 -10.33 -31.94
CA GLY A 169 -11.66 -10.29 -33.34
C GLY A 169 -12.94 -10.19 -34.17
N ASP A 170 -12.86 -9.61 -35.36
CA ASP A 170 -13.94 -9.72 -36.36
C ASP A 170 -14.07 -11.15 -36.80
N ALA A 171 -15.29 -11.58 -37.21
CA ALA A 171 -15.53 -12.94 -37.72
C ALA A 171 -14.63 -13.31 -38.90
N ASP A 172 -14.31 -12.31 -39.72
CA ASP A 172 -13.46 -12.46 -40.90
C ASP A 172 -11.96 -12.33 -40.60
N ASN A 173 -11.60 -11.79 -39.41
CA ASN A 173 -10.20 -11.60 -38.96
C ASN A 173 -10.05 -11.85 -37.46
N PRO A 174 -10.15 -13.12 -37.00
CA PRO A 174 -10.04 -13.48 -35.61
C PRO A 174 -8.62 -13.20 -35.07
N ILE A 175 -8.53 -12.68 -33.86
CA ILE A 175 -7.25 -12.49 -33.16
C ILE A 175 -6.65 -13.85 -32.85
N LYS A 176 -5.56 -14.20 -33.49
CA LYS A 176 -4.81 -15.44 -33.21
C LYS A 176 -3.96 -15.23 -31.97
N VAL A 177 -4.23 -16.00 -30.92
CA VAL A 177 -3.41 -16.00 -29.69
C VAL A 177 -2.16 -16.84 -29.98
N GLU A 178 -0.97 -16.31 -29.71
CA GLU A 178 0.31 -17.01 -29.95
C GLU A 178 0.37 -18.41 -29.32
N ALA A 179 -0.31 -18.62 -28.20
CA ALA A 179 -0.42 -19.91 -27.52
C ALA A 179 -1.10 -20.98 -28.38
N GLU A 180 -2.13 -20.62 -29.16
CA GLU A 180 -2.81 -21.56 -30.09
C GLU A 180 -1.91 -21.93 -31.27
N VAL A 181 -1.18 -20.95 -31.82
CA VAL A 181 -0.22 -21.16 -32.91
C VAL A 181 0.93 -22.08 -32.46
N GLN A 182 1.40 -21.95 -31.24
CA GLN A 182 2.42 -22.83 -30.67
C GLN A 182 1.89 -24.24 -30.41
N ALA A 183 0.64 -24.37 -29.91
CA ALA A 183 0.02 -25.67 -29.69
C ALA A 183 -0.19 -26.44 -31.01
N GLU A 184 -0.65 -25.76 -32.06
CA GLU A 184 -0.79 -26.38 -33.39
C GLU A 184 0.55 -26.84 -33.97
N LYS A 185 1.62 -26.06 -33.81
CA LYS A 185 2.97 -26.44 -34.23
C LYS A 185 3.49 -27.65 -33.47
N LEU A 186 3.27 -27.71 -32.15
CA LEU A 186 3.66 -28.83 -31.30
C LEU A 186 2.89 -30.11 -31.69
N LEU A 187 1.57 -29.98 -31.90
CA LEU A 187 0.72 -31.08 -32.30
C LEU A 187 1.14 -31.63 -33.69
N GLY A 188 1.40 -30.75 -34.66
CA GLY A 188 1.91 -31.11 -35.97
C GLY A 188 3.27 -31.83 -35.93
N ALA A 189 4.18 -31.37 -35.07
CA ALA A 189 5.47 -32.03 -34.84
C ALA A 189 5.32 -33.42 -34.21
N MET A 190 4.40 -33.58 -33.24
CA MET A 190 4.10 -34.87 -32.62
C MET A 190 3.51 -35.88 -33.63
N LEU A 191 2.54 -35.46 -34.42
CA LEU A 191 1.92 -36.31 -35.46
C LEU A 191 2.96 -36.78 -36.46
N LYS A 192 3.82 -35.90 -36.95
CA LYS A 192 4.91 -36.24 -37.86
C LYS A 192 5.89 -37.26 -37.26
N ASN A 193 6.19 -37.16 -35.98
CA ASN A 193 7.03 -38.13 -35.28
C ASN A 193 6.35 -39.52 -35.17
N VAL A 194 5.04 -39.56 -34.96
CA VAL A 194 4.28 -40.82 -34.95
C VAL A 194 4.26 -41.49 -36.32
N GLU A 195 4.04 -40.72 -37.39
CA GLU A 195 4.10 -41.24 -38.78
C GLU A 195 5.49 -41.80 -39.10
N LEU A 196 6.56 -41.12 -38.75
CA LEU A 196 7.92 -41.58 -38.98
C LEU A 196 8.22 -42.91 -38.26
N ARG A 197 7.73 -43.07 -37.03
CA ARG A 197 7.87 -44.34 -36.29
C ARG A 197 7.08 -45.45 -36.92
N SER A 198 5.84 -45.22 -37.31
CA SER A 198 5.01 -46.23 -37.95
C SER A 198 5.59 -46.69 -39.32
N GLN A 199 6.27 -45.81 -40.06
CA GLN A 199 6.97 -46.18 -41.30
C GLN A 199 8.25 -46.96 -41.03
N ALA A 200 8.95 -46.70 -39.93
CA ALA A 200 10.13 -47.46 -39.53
C ALA A 200 9.77 -48.91 -39.15
N ASP A 201 8.70 -49.07 -38.35
CA ASP A 201 8.20 -50.38 -37.92
C ASP A 201 7.59 -51.24 -39.08
N ALA A 202 7.23 -50.63 -40.20
CA ALA A 202 6.70 -51.32 -41.38
C ALA A 202 7.80 -51.83 -42.31
N HIS A 203 9.06 -51.46 -42.09
CA HIS A 203 10.21 -51.86 -42.91
C HIS A 203 11.12 -52.92 -42.24
N GLU A 204 10.79 -53.37 -41.04
CA GLU A 204 11.37 -54.52 -40.38
C GLU A 204 10.52 -55.77 -40.57
#